data_a85a5bf8fe24964d158e466424a9b9eb
#
_entry.id   a85a5bf8fe24964d158e466424a9b9eb
#
_cell.length_a   1.000
_cell.length_b   1.000
_cell.length_c   1.000
_cell.angle_alpha   90.00
_cell.angle_beta   90.00
_cell.angle_gamma   90.00
#
_symmetry.space_group_name_H-M   'P 1'
#
loop_
_entity.id
_entity.type
_entity.pdbx_description
1 polymer ?
#
loop_
_entity_poly.entity_id
_entity_poly.type
_entity_poly.pdbx_seq_one_letter_code
_entity_poly.pdbx_strand_id
1 'polypeptide(L)'
;MNKTLGLSIALLCTSHALAMTQSEFVERLTNTHPFFTQQGLDQQVSQLNYTASTANQDWVLGSSLDSKNQLNNQISSGSVSATHNLVDTGADVSITNTWTDATTSDQFLVNYTQPLLKGFGGINDRLSSDLLRIKTEINKLKLKQSAEAFVLSQLFKLLDLSNAQQQLSLTASRLKLADQELKLVKDKFNQSVVDKVDVLLQKDAYQRAYQQYLQAEQDLDLLKQELSITLDMPAKSMASDYDLYQLYYSNVDDLPKHLKKHTTEMQTAKLEQAVLIRQLNSDKNNTQLQLDLKLGAGYDTDDIWNVGLGLSYPLGNTKAKSALEKTQIELMKAKENAAELLLKLTVKASVLEKKVAHLAKLLSSYQARIEIAKSRAQEEKRRYELGNSPVSFVISAQNNVQEVRSNYAQAALKYQKSVLEFQAAIDQLL
;
A
#
# COMPACT_ATOMS: atom_id res chain seq x y z
N MET A 1 60.92 -10.78 13.84
CA MET A 1 60.28 -11.00 15.15
C MET A 1 59.55 -9.76 15.54
N ASN A 2 58.26 -9.74 15.43
CA ASN A 2 57.35 -8.85 16.17
C ASN A 2 55.94 -9.43 16.00
N LYS A 3 55.48 -10.07 17.08
CA LYS A 3 54.13 -10.62 17.22
C LYS A 3 53.21 -9.48 17.68
N THR A 4 52.26 -9.09 16.89
CA THR A 4 51.11 -8.25 17.32
C THR A 4 50.00 -9.19 17.79
N LEU A 5 49.72 -9.20 19.09
CA LEU A 5 48.55 -9.82 19.70
C LEU A 5 47.31 -9.04 19.25
N GLY A 6 46.45 -9.68 18.50
CA GLY A 6 45.09 -9.19 18.23
C GLY A 6 44.18 -9.47 19.43
N LEU A 7 43.78 -8.42 20.14
CA LEU A 7 42.80 -8.48 21.22
C LEU A 7 41.40 -8.54 20.59
N SER A 8 40.84 -9.75 20.54
CA SER A 8 39.42 -9.94 20.13
C SER A 8 38.53 -9.51 21.29
N ILE A 9 37.97 -8.30 21.19
CA ILE A 9 36.89 -7.86 22.09
C ILE A 9 35.63 -8.58 21.63
N ALA A 10 35.26 -9.65 22.34
CA ALA A 10 33.93 -10.24 22.24
C ALA A 10 32.92 -9.25 22.83
N LEU A 11 32.21 -8.51 21.96
CA LEU A 11 31.02 -7.78 22.38
C LEU A 11 29.97 -8.80 22.82
N LEU A 12 29.84 -8.97 24.13
CA LEU A 12 28.70 -9.61 24.76
C LEU A 12 27.49 -8.72 24.51
N CYS A 13 26.79 -8.95 23.40
CA CYS A 13 25.44 -8.45 23.20
C CYS A 13 24.54 -9.10 24.26
N THR A 14 24.41 -8.46 25.42
CA THR A 14 23.29 -8.70 26.33
C THR A 14 22.03 -8.32 25.58
N SER A 15 21.31 -9.32 25.10
CA SER A 15 19.99 -9.15 24.49
C SER A 15 19.00 -8.70 25.56
N HIS A 16 19.02 -7.41 25.90
CA HIS A 16 17.88 -6.80 26.54
C HIS A 16 16.78 -6.81 25.48
N ALA A 17 15.62 -7.35 25.79
CA ALA A 17 14.42 -7.19 24.98
C ALA A 17 14.12 -5.68 24.98
N LEU A 18 14.61 -4.96 23.97
CA LEU A 18 14.23 -3.57 23.73
C LEU A 18 12.80 -3.61 23.21
N ALA A 19 11.88 -3.10 24.00
CA ALA A 19 10.51 -2.94 23.59
C ALA A 19 10.47 -2.00 22.36
N MET A 20 9.82 -2.42 21.30
CA MET A 20 9.84 -1.77 19.99
C MET A 20 8.77 -0.69 19.93
N THR A 21 9.16 0.51 19.54
CA THR A 21 8.25 1.61 19.23
C THR A 21 7.57 1.42 17.86
N GLN A 22 6.50 2.17 17.59
CA GLN A 22 5.84 2.12 16.28
C GLN A 22 6.79 2.47 15.13
N SER A 23 7.62 3.50 15.27
CA SER A 23 8.55 3.93 14.23
C SER A 23 9.63 2.89 13.95
N GLU A 24 10.24 2.29 14.98
CA GLU A 24 11.23 1.22 14.84
C GLU A 24 10.63 -0.03 14.17
N PHE A 25 9.38 -0.35 14.52
CA PHE A 25 8.66 -1.45 13.90
C PHE A 25 8.46 -1.23 12.39
N VAL A 26 7.97 -0.03 11.99
CA VAL A 26 7.75 0.32 10.58
C VAL A 26 9.07 0.37 9.81
N GLU A 27 10.11 0.99 10.38
CA GLU A 27 11.43 1.05 9.75
C GLU A 27 12.00 -0.36 9.50
N ARG A 28 11.95 -1.22 10.50
CA ARG A 28 12.43 -2.59 10.35
C ARG A 28 11.61 -3.37 9.33
N LEU A 29 10.28 -3.28 9.39
CA LEU A 29 9.37 -3.92 8.45
C LEU A 29 9.68 -3.53 7.01
N THR A 30 9.91 -2.23 6.74
CA THR A 30 10.22 -1.72 5.41
C THR A 30 11.58 -2.18 4.89
N ASN A 31 12.54 -2.37 5.78
CA ASN A 31 13.90 -2.78 5.41
C ASN A 31 14.06 -4.30 5.23
N THR A 32 13.25 -5.13 5.90
CA THR A 32 13.46 -6.59 5.92
C THR A 32 12.40 -7.37 5.16
N HIS A 33 11.16 -6.87 5.07
CA HIS A 33 10.06 -7.67 4.55
C HIS A 33 10.06 -7.73 3.00
N PRO A 34 9.97 -8.92 2.38
CA PRO A 34 10.01 -9.11 0.91
C PRO A 34 8.96 -8.33 0.13
N PHE A 35 7.86 -7.97 0.76
CA PHE A 35 6.80 -7.14 0.17
C PHE A 35 7.34 -5.83 -0.41
N PHE A 36 8.23 -5.12 0.31
CA PHE A 36 8.78 -3.84 -0.16
C PHE A 36 9.79 -4.03 -1.29
N THR A 37 10.57 -5.12 -1.26
CA THR A 37 11.44 -5.50 -2.37
C THR A 37 10.62 -5.76 -3.63
N GLN A 38 9.52 -6.51 -3.52
CA GLN A 38 8.61 -6.77 -4.64
C GLN A 38 8.01 -5.46 -5.19
N GLN A 39 7.56 -4.54 -4.33
CA GLN A 39 7.07 -3.24 -4.77
C GLN A 39 8.11 -2.43 -5.54
N GLY A 40 9.37 -2.46 -5.10
CA GLY A 40 10.49 -1.84 -5.82
C GLY A 40 10.69 -2.43 -7.22
N LEU A 41 10.57 -3.74 -7.36
CA LEU A 41 10.62 -4.42 -8.66
C LEU A 41 9.42 -4.05 -9.55
N ASP A 42 8.22 -3.98 -9.02
CA ASP A 42 7.01 -3.56 -9.75
C ASP A 42 7.13 -2.12 -10.26
N GLN A 43 7.75 -1.24 -9.47
CA GLN A 43 8.05 0.12 -9.91
C GLN A 43 9.07 0.14 -11.04
N GLN A 44 10.12 -0.69 -10.97
CA GLN A 44 11.11 -0.83 -12.04
C GLN A 44 10.47 -1.34 -13.34
N VAL A 45 9.61 -2.37 -13.26
CA VAL A 45 8.85 -2.88 -14.42
C VAL A 45 8.00 -1.78 -15.05
N SER A 46 7.32 -0.97 -14.22
CA SER A 46 6.52 0.15 -14.70
C SER A 46 7.37 1.20 -15.44
N GLN A 47 8.56 1.49 -14.92
CA GLN A 47 9.51 2.41 -15.56
C GLN A 47 10.07 1.84 -16.88
N LEU A 48 10.38 0.55 -16.93
CA LEU A 48 10.84 -0.11 -18.16
C LEU A 48 9.75 -0.11 -19.23
N ASN A 49 8.48 -0.31 -18.86
CA ASN A 49 7.36 -0.21 -19.79
C ASN A 49 7.22 1.21 -20.39
N TYR A 50 7.44 2.25 -19.56
CA TYR A 50 7.50 3.62 -20.07
C TYR A 50 8.69 3.79 -21.03
N THR A 51 9.90 3.35 -20.66
CA THR A 51 11.08 3.43 -21.51
C THR A 51 10.86 2.68 -22.84
N ALA A 52 10.29 1.48 -22.78
CA ALA A 52 9.95 0.71 -23.99
C ALA A 52 8.96 1.45 -24.92
N SER A 53 8.08 2.29 -24.34
CA SER A 53 7.13 3.07 -25.15
C SER A 53 7.74 4.22 -25.92
N THR A 54 8.99 4.57 -25.64
CA THR A 54 9.75 5.58 -26.39
C THR A 54 10.54 4.97 -27.55
N ALA A 55 10.45 3.65 -27.76
CA ALA A 55 11.17 2.94 -28.83
C ALA A 55 10.76 3.39 -30.26
N ASN A 56 9.61 4.06 -30.42
CA ASN A 56 9.26 4.69 -31.70
C ASN A 56 10.17 5.89 -32.07
N GLN A 57 11.08 6.29 -31.20
CA GLN A 57 12.15 7.27 -31.45
C GLN A 57 13.45 6.62 -31.90
N ASP A 58 13.54 5.29 -31.94
CA ASP A 58 14.72 4.58 -32.33
C ASP A 58 14.85 4.52 -33.85
N TRP A 59 16.09 4.47 -34.35
CA TRP A 59 16.35 4.14 -35.72
C TRP A 59 16.04 2.65 -35.99
N VAL A 60 15.24 2.39 -37.01
CA VAL A 60 14.95 1.03 -37.44
C VAL A 60 15.71 0.75 -38.74
N LEU A 61 16.62 -0.23 -38.69
CA LEU A 61 17.33 -0.71 -39.86
C LEU A 61 16.57 -1.92 -40.41
N GLY A 62 16.24 -1.85 -41.70
CA GLY A 62 15.58 -2.94 -42.44
C GLY A 62 16.40 -3.36 -43.65
N SER A 63 16.28 -4.63 -44.03
CA SER A 63 16.78 -5.11 -45.32
C SER A 63 15.78 -6.07 -45.94
N SER A 64 15.62 -6.01 -47.24
CA SER A 64 14.81 -6.98 -47.98
C SER A 64 15.55 -7.48 -49.22
N LEU A 65 15.26 -8.73 -49.58
CA LEU A 65 15.69 -9.34 -50.81
C LEU A 65 14.43 -9.92 -51.49
N ASP A 66 14.16 -9.44 -52.70
CA ASP A 66 13.01 -9.85 -53.48
C ASP A 66 13.43 -10.44 -54.80
N SER A 67 12.78 -11.50 -55.25
CA SER A 67 12.96 -12.08 -56.58
C SER A 67 11.60 -12.24 -57.23
N LYS A 68 11.45 -11.68 -58.42
CA LYS A 68 10.21 -11.72 -59.21
C LYS A 68 10.47 -12.33 -60.58
N ASN A 69 9.57 -13.18 -61.05
CA ASN A 69 9.56 -13.65 -62.44
C ASN A 69 8.56 -12.82 -63.23
N GLN A 70 9.07 -12.02 -64.16
CA GLN A 70 8.27 -11.14 -65.02
C GLN A 70 8.62 -11.40 -66.50
N LEU A 71 7.65 -11.81 -67.29
CA LEU A 71 7.82 -12.07 -68.74
C LEU A 71 8.98 -13.04 -69.07
N ASN A 72 9.13 -14.11 -68.30
CA ASN A 72 10.23 -15.12 -68.39
C ASN A 72 11.61 -14.57 -67.95
N ASN A 73 11.72 -13.39 -67.42
CA ASN A 73 12.96 -12.89 -66.79
C ASN A 73 12.82 -12.92 -65.30
N GLN A 74 13.77 -13.48 -64.58
CA GLN A 74 13.92 -13.42 -63.16
C GLN A 74 14.64 -12.13 -62.83
N ILE A 75 13.97 -11.25 -62.07
CA ILE A 75 14.55 -9.99 -61.58
C ILE A 75 14.72 -10.14 -60.10
N SER A 76 15.94 -9.96 -59.61
CA SER A 76 16.26 -9.93 -58.20
C SER A 76 16.57 -8.50 -57.75
N SER A 77 16.00 -8.11 -56.62
CA SER A 77 16.26 -6.79 -56.04
C SER A 77 16.54 -6.93 -54.53
N GLY A 78 17.35 -6.05 -54.04
CA GLY A 78 17.60 -5.95 -52.61
C GLY A 78 17.49 -4.51 -52.16
N SER A 79 17.11 -4.29 -50.90
CA SER A 79 17.12 -2.97 -50.32
C SER A 79 17.65 -2.99 -48.89
N VAL A 80 18.28 -1.89 -48.51
CA VAL A 80 18.59 -1.55 -47.10
C VAL A 80 17.94 -0.22 -46.79
N SER A 81 17.24 -0.14 -45.70
CA SER A 81 16.57 1.08 -45.26
C SER A 81 16.89 1.40 -43.80
N ALA A 82 16.96 2.70 -43.49
CA ALA A 82 16.98 3.21 -42.13
C ALA A 82 15.81 4.18 -41.99
N THR A 83 14.94 3.95 -41.00
CA THR A 83 13.77 4.80 -40.72
C THR A 83 13.82 5.35 -39.34
N HIS A 84 13.40 6.60 -39.17
CA HIS A 84 13.32 7.27 -37.87
C HIS A 84 12.11 8.17 -37.79
N ASN A 85 11.36 8.08 -36.70
CA ASN A 85 10.22 8.96 -36.40
C ASN A 85 10.69 10.13 -35.51
N LEU A 86 10.50 11.35 -35.96
CA LEU A 86 10.76 12.58 -35.21
C LEU A 86 9.52 12.91 -34.37
N VAL A 87 9.35 12.23 -33.24
CA VAL A 87 8.13 12.25 -32.43
C VAL A 87 7.72 13.64 -31.92
N ASP A 88 8.63 14.61 -31.87
CA ASP A 88 8.34 15.97 -31.44
C ASP A 88 7.64 16.80 -32.52
N THR A 89 7.93 16.52 -33.77
CA THR A 89 7.32 17.15 -34.95
C THR A 89 6.25 16.28 -35.61
N GLY A 90 6.32 14.95 -35.37
CA GLY A 90 5.51 13.94 -36.03
C GLY A 90 5.99 13.63 -37.45
N ALA A 91 7.22 14.03 -37.80
CA ALA A 91 7.80 13.76 -39.10
C ALA A 91 8.49 12.39 -39.14
N ASP A 92 8.44 11.76 -40.32
CA ASP A 92 9.17 10.54 -40.59
C ASP A 92 10.34 10.83 -41.56
N VAL A 93 11.50 10.27 -41.22
CA VAL A 93 12.70 10.27 -42.08
C VAL A 93 12.96 8.85 -42.49
N SER A 94 13.15 8.61 -43.80
CA SER A 94 13.62 7.33 -44.32
C SER A 94 14.78 7.52 -45.26
N ILE A 95 15.80 6.67 -45.14
CA ILE A 95 16.96 6.55 -46.01
C ILE A 95 16.91 5.15 -46.58
N THR A 96 16.87 5.01 -47.88
CA THR A 96 16.74 3.71 -48.54
C THR A 96 17.78 3.60 -49.69
N ASN A 97 18.51 2.53 -49.71
CA ASN A 97 19.32 2.11 -50.85
C ASN A 97 18.74 0.84 -51.46
N THR A 98 18.44 0.88 -52.75
CA THR A 98 17.87 -0.26 -53.50
C THR A 98 18.76 -0.59 -54.69
N TRP A 99 19.03 -1.87 -54.88
CA TRP A 99 19.74 -2.38 -56.05
C TRP A 99 18.90 -3.47 -56.76
N THR A 100 19.05 -3.57 -58.06
CA THR A 100 18.34 -4.58 -58.86
C THR A 100 19.25 -5.09 -60.00
N ASP A 101 19.14 -6.36 -60.32
CA ASP A 101 19.86 -6.99 -61.42
C ASP A 101 19.30 -6.60 -62.78
N ALA A 102 18.15 -5.95 -62.84
CA ALA A 102 17.53 -5.45 -64.10
C ALA A 102 18.09 -4.09 -64.54
N THR A 103 18.77 -3.36 -63.67
CA THR A 103 19.39 -2.06 -63.95
C THR A 103 20.83 -2.04 -63.48
N THR A 104 21.66 -1.21 -64.09
CA THR A 104 23.07 -1.04 -63.73
C THR A 104 23.30 0.03 -62.68
N SER A 105 22.26 0.67 -62.19
CA SER A 105 22.32 1.75 -61.18
C SER A 105 21.68 1.35 -59.87
N ASP A 106 22.35 1.68 -58.79
CA ASP A 106 21.81 1.59 -57.47
C ASP A 106 21.00 2.87 -57.17
N GLN A 107 19.83 2.70 -56.59
CA GLN A 107 18.98 3.85 -56.19
C GLN A 107 19.19 4.17 -54.73
N PHE A 108 19.58 5.39 -54.43
CA PHE A 108 19.66 5.95 -53.06
C PHE A 108 18.63 7.07 -52.87
N LEU A 109 17.76 6.95 -51.86
CA LEU A 109 16.69 7.90 -51.58
C LEU A 109 16.68 8.28 -50.11
N VAL A 110 16.54 9.58 -49.84
CA VAL A 110 16.23 10.15 -48.54
C VAL A 110 14.85 10.80 -48.63
N ASN A 111 13.90 10.33 -47.82
CA ASN A 111 12.56 10.91 -47.78
C ASN A 111 12.31 11.52 -46.41
N TYR A 112 11.63 12.65 -46.40
CA TYR A 112 11.12 13.36 -45.21
C TYR A 112 9.63 13.62 -45.41
N THR A 113 8.81 13.15 -44.45
CA THR A 113 7.36 13.37 -44.49
C THR A 113 6.96 14.12 -43.22
N GLN A 114 6.41 15.35 -43.38
CA GLN A 114 5.92 16.18 -42.28
C GLN A 114 4.42 16.31 -42.31
N PRO A 115 3.68 15.78 -41.32
CA PRO A 115 2.26 16.08 -41.16
C PRO A 115 2.07 17.56 -40.80
N LEU A 116 1.14 18.23 -41.51
CA LEU A 116 0.85 19.67 -41.33
C LEU A 116 -0.43 19.92 -40.53
N LEU A 117 -1.33 18.95 -40.43
CA LEU A 117 -2.60 19.01 -39.70
C LEU A 117 -2.74 17.82 -38.73
N LYS A 118 -3.31 16.70 -39.19
CA LYS A 118 -3.44 15.48 -38.40
C LYS A 118 -2.04 14.89 -38.14
N GLY A 119 -1.69 14.72 -36.86
CA GLY A 119 -0.34 14.27 -36.47
C GLY A 119 0.67 15.39 -36.28
N PHE A 120 0.37 16.65 -36.64
CA PHE A 120 1.29 17.76 -36.47
C PHE A 120 1.77 17.91 -35.01
N GLY A 121 3.08 18.18 -34.85
CA GLY A 121 3.69 18.29 -33.53
C GLY A 121 3.74 16.95 -32.78
N GLY A 122 3.69 15.80 -33.47
CA GLY A 122 3.85 14.47 -32.90
C GLY A 122 2.77 14.09 -31.87
N ILE A 123 1.59 14.70 -31.94
CA ILE A 123 0.53 14.52 -30.94
C ILE A 123 0.06 13.07 -30.83
N ASN A 124 0.10 12.32 -31.95
CA ASN A 124 -0.25 10.91 -31.99
C ASN A 124 0.95 10.01 -31.70
N ASP A 125 2.14 10.40 -32.13
CA ASP A 125 3.37 9.61 -31.97
C ASP A 125 3.81 9.53 -30.51
N ARG A 126 3.61 10.61 -29.75
CA ARG A 126 3.85 10.66 -28.32
C ARG A 126 2.70 10.16 -27.46
N LEU A 127 1.54 9.76 -28.06
CA LEU A 127 0.38 9.36 -27.27
C LEU A 127 0.72 8.21 -26.32
N SER A 128 1.32 7.13 -26.82
CA SER A 128 1.65 5.96 -26.03
C SER A 128 2.60 6.28 -24.88
N SER A 129 3.66 7.01 -25.14
CA SER A 129 4.65 7.39 -24.12
C SER A 129 4.06 8.36 -23.09
N ASP A 130 3.26 9.34 -23.50
CA ASP A 130 2.58 10.27 -22.59
C ASP A 130 1.59 9.53 -21.67
N LEU A 131 0.80 8.60 -22.22
CA LEU A 131 -0.14 7.80 -21.43
C LEU A 131 0.59 6.90 -20.44
N LEU A 132 1.67 6.25 -20.87
CA LEU A 132 2.45 5.37 -19.99
C LEU A 132 3.21 6.14 -18.91
N ARG A 133 3.69 7.35 -19.22
CA ARG A 133 4.27 8.24 -18.21
C ARG A 133 3.26 8.55 -17.10
N ILE A 134 2.02 8.94 -17.44
CA ILE A 134 0.98 9.19 -16.44
C ILE A 134 0.60 7.90 -15.70
N LYS A 135 0.51 6.76 -16.40
CA LYS A 135 0.23 5.45 -15.78
C LYS A 135 1.33 5.01 -14.82
N THR A 136 2.59 5.35 -15.08
CA THR A 136 3.70 5.08 -14.15
C THR A 136 3.52 5.86 -12.84
N GLU A 137 3.09 7.13 -12.91
CA GLU A 137 2.76 7.90 -11.70
C GLU A 137 1.53 7.33 -10.96
N ILE A 138 0.49 6.90 -11.68
CA ILE A 138 -0.66 6.20 -11.09
C ILE A 138 -0.20 4.92 -10.38
N ASN A 139 0.66 4.14 -11.02
CA ASN A 139 1.18 2.91 -10.42
C ASN A 139 1.98 3.18 -9.14
N LYS A 140 2.81 4.21 -9.14
CA LYS A 140 3.55 4.66 -7.94
C LYS A 140 2.61 5.00 -6.78
N LEU A 141 1.50 5.71 -7.05
CA LEU A 141 0.49 6.02 -6.04
C LEU A 141 -0.22 4.75 -5.54
N LYS A 142 -0.56 3.81 -6.42
CA LYS A 142 -1.16 2.52 -6.06
C LYS A 142 -0.22 1.66 -5.22
N LEU A 143 1.08 1.66 -5.53
CA LEU A 143 2.09 0.98 -4.71
C LEU A 143 2.19 1.61 -3.31
N LYS A 144 2.18 2.97 -3.23
CA LYS A 144 2.12 3.67 -1.93
C LYS A 144 0.90 3.24 -1.12
N GLN A 145 -0.28 3.23 -1.72
CA GLN A 145 -1.52 2.80 -1.06
C GLN A 145 -1.47 1.34 -0.59
N SER A 146 -0.91 0.46 -1.41
CA SER A 146 -0.70 -0.95 -1.04
C SER A 146 0.30 -1.10 0.12
N ALA A 147 1.38 -0.29 0.13
CA ALA A 147 2.34 -0.24 1.23
C ALA A 147 1.68 0.23 2.53
N GLU A 148 0.88 1.29 2.47
CA GLU A 148 0.16 1.82 3.63
C GLU A 148 -0.84 0.80 4.20
N ALA A 149 -1.60 0.12 3.34
CA ALA A 149 -2.52 -0.94 3.76
C ALA A 149 -1.78 -2.13 4.40
N PHE A 150 -0.63 -2.52 3.85
CA PHE A 150 0.22 -3.56 4.41
C PHE A 150 0.77 -3.15 5.78
N VAL A 151 1.35 -1.95 5.90
CA VAL A 151 1.87 -1.42 7.17
C VAL A 151 0.77 -1.32 8.22
N LEU A 152 -0.43 -0.83 7.85
CA LEU A 152 -1.58 -0.78 8.76
C LEU A 152 -1.93 -2.17 9.31
N SER A 153 -1.94 -3.20 8.46
CA SER A 153 -2.21 -4.57 8.89
C SER A 153 -1.17 -5.11 9.87
N GLN A 154 0.11 -4.76 9.67
CA GLN A 154 1.19 -5.18 10.57
C GLN A 154 1.20 -4.36 11.88
N LEU A 155 0.84 -3.07 11.83
CA LEU A 155 0.65 -2.26 13.04
C LEU A 155 -0.47 -2.80 13.92
N PHE A 156 -1.52 -3.38 13.34
CA PHE A 156 -2.55 -4.06 14.14
C PHE A 156 -1.98 -5.23 14.92
N LYS A 157 -1.04 -5.99 14.36
CA LYS A 157 -0.36 -7.09 15.06
C LYS A 157 0.55 -6.58 16.20
N LEU A 158 1.20 -5.42 16.00
CA LEU A 158 1.97 -4.76 17.06
C LEU A 158 1.08 -4.34 18.22
N LEU A 159 -0.11 -3.79 17.93
CA LEU A 159 -1.11 -3.46 18.95
C LEU A 159 -1.64 -4.72 19.65
N ASP A 160 -1.88 -5.80 18.91
CA ASP A 160 -2.28 -7.09 19.48
C ASP A 160 -1.20 -7.65 20.41
N LEU A 161 0.10 -7.51 20.07
CA LEU A 161 1.22 -7.86 20.91
C LEU A 161 1.21 -7.06 22.22
N SER A 162 1.04 -5.72 22.15
CA SER A 162 0.95 -4.87 23.34
C SER A 162 -0.23 -5.28 24.24
N ASN A 163 -1.40 -5.56 23.64
CA ASN A 163 -2.56 -6.03 24.40
C ASN A 163 -2.31 -7.41 25.03
N ALA A 164 -1.69 -8.35 24.32
CA ALA A 164 -1.38 -9.69 24.85
C ALA A 164 -0.39 -9.63 26.02
N GLN A 165 0.64 -8.77 25.95
CA GLN A 165 1.54 -8.50 27.06
C GLN A 165 0.80 -7.99 28.29
N GLN A 166 -0.16 -7.10 28.08
CA GLN A 166 -0.98 -6.57 29.16
C GLN A 166 -1.93 -7.62 29.74
N GLN A 167 -2.58 -8.43 28.90
CA GLN A 167 -3.44 -9.53 29.36
C GLN A 167 -2.65 -10.56 30.19
N LEU A 168 -1.42 -10.90 29.76
CA LEU A 168 -0.55 -11.77 30.57
C LEU A 168 -0.24 -11.15 31.94
N SER A 169 0.08 -9.86 32.01
CA SER A 169 0.33 -9.15 33.28
C SER A 169 -0.89 -9.14 34.19
N LEU A 170 -2.08 -8.92 33.63
CA LEU A 170 -3.36 -8.94 34.38
C LEU A 170 -3.68 -10.32 34.93
N THR A 171 -3.55 -11.37 34.10
CA THR A 171 -3.82 -12.75 34.50
C THR A 171 -2.79 -13.28 35.50
N ALA A 172 -1.49 -12.94 35.34
CA ALA A 172 -0.47 -13.26 36.31
C ALA A 172 -0.75 -12.62 37.69
N SER A 173 -1.18 -11.34 37.69
CA SER A 173 -1.56 -10.65 38.93
C SER A 173 -2.79 -11.31 39.58
N ARG A 174 -3.79 -11.73 38.81
CA ARG A 174 -4.96 -12.44 39.30
C ARG A 174 -4.62 -13.81 39.85
N LEU A 175 -3.74 -14.57 39.17
CA LEU A 175 -3.26 -15.85 39.63
C LEU A 175 -2.53 -15.74 40.98
N LYS A 176 -1.63 -14.76 41.10
CA LYS A 176 -0.93 -14.49 42.37
C LYS A 176 -1.89 -14.16 43.50
N LEU A 177 -2.92 -13.34 43.24
CA LEU A 177 -3.93 -13.02 44.23
C LEU A 177 -4.75 -14.26 44.62
N ALA A 178 -5.17 -15.08 43.64
CA ALA A 178 -5.92 -16.33 43.91
C ALA A 178 -5.12 -17.35 44.75
N ASP A 179 -3.80 -17.42 44.55
CA ASP A 179 -2.92 -18.25 45.37
C ASP A 179 -2.87 -17.76 46.84
N GLN A 180 -2.74 -16.45 47.04
CA GLN A 180 -2.77 -15.84 48.36
C GLN A 180 -4.11 -16.09 49.08
N GLU A 181 -5.21 -15.92 48.35
CA GLU A 181 -6.56 -16.16 48.89
C GLU A 181 -6.80 -17.62 49.24
N LEU A 182 -6.31 -18.57 48.41
CA LEU A 182 -6.39 -19.99 48.67
C LEU A 182 -5.59 -20.39 49.94
N LYS A 183 -4.41 -19.82 50.15
CA LYS A 183 -3.62 -20.01 51.38
C LYS A 183 -4.36 -19.51 52.58
N LEU A 184 -4.91 -18.28 52.53
CA LEU A 184 -5.69 -17.69 53.63
C LEU A 184 -6.91 -18.55 54.02
N VAL A 185 -7.67 -19.06 53.04
CA VAL A 185 -8.87 -19.91 53.27
C VAL A 185 -8.47 -21.25 53.87
N LYS A 186 -7.36 -21.85 53.43
CA LYS A 186 -6.82 -23.09 54.01
C LYS A 186 -6.40 -22.88 55.50
N ASP A 187 -5.75 -21.78 55.82
CA ASP A 187 -5.35 -21.47 57.19
C ASP A 187 -6.58 -21.24 58.10
N LYS A 188 -7.62 -20.55 57.64
CA LYS A 188 -8.89 -20.39 58.34
C LYS A 188 -9.63 -21.76 58.55
N PHE A 189 -9.58 -22.65 57.55
CA PHE A 189 -10.14 -24.01 57.65
C PHE A 189 -9.41 -24.82 58.72
N ASN A 190 -8.09 -24.79 58.76
CA ASN A 190 -7.31 -25.46 59.80
C ASN A 190 -7.59 -24.90 61.19
N GLN A 191 -8.01 -23.66 61.28
CA GLN A 191 -8.49 -23.02 62.53
C GLN A 191 -9.98 -23.25 62.82
N SER A 192 -10.66 -24.05 61.99
CA SER A 192 -12.13 -24.34 62.09
C SER A 192 -13.01 -23.08 61.95
N VAL A 193 -12.54 -22.04 61.29
CA VAL A 193 -13.26 -20.76 61.07
C VAL A 193 -14.15 -20.79 59.81
N VAL A 194 -13.81 -21.65 58.82
CA VAL A 194 -14.53 -21.79 57.56
C VAL A 194 -14.74 -23.27 57.21
N ASP A 195 -15.73 -23.57 56.35
CA ASP A 195 -16.08 -24.92 55.94
C ASP A 195 -15.20 -25.43 54.76
N LYS A 196 -15.21 -26.76 54.54
CA LYS A 196 -14.52 -27.40 53.41
C LYS A 196 -15.01 -26.87 52.05
N VAL A 197 -16.27 -26.45 51.95
CA VAL A 197 -16.87 -25.85 50.75
C VAL A 197 -16.16 -24.57 50.37
N ASP A 198 -15.79 -23.70 51.29
CA ASP A 198 -15.08 -22.47 51.04
C ASP A 198 -13.67 -22.76 50.46
N VAL A 199 -12.98 -23.78 50.97
CA VAL A 199 -11.69 -24.25 50.44
C VAL A 199 -11.83 -24.75 48.98
N LEU A 200 -12.89 -25.47 48.69
CA LEU A 200 -13.14 -25.99 47.31
C LEU A 200 -13.48 -24.86 46.35
N LEU A 201 -14.30 -23.89 46.74
CA LEU A 201 -14.60 -22.70 45.95
C LEU A 201 -13.36 -21.88 45.60
N GLN A 202 -12.49 -21.68 46.60
CA GLN A 202 -11.24 -20.91 46.39
C GLN A 202 -10.23 -21.72 45.56
N LYS A 203 -10.19 -23.04 45.71
CA LYS A 203 -9.39 -23.91 44.85
C LYS A 203 -9.85 -23.88 43.39
N ASP A 204 -11.16 -23.88 43.15
CA ASP A 204 -11.73 -23.73 41.81
C ASP A 204 -11.39 -22.33 41.21
N ALA A 205 -11.51 -21.26 42.01
CA ALA A 205 -11.12 -19.91 41.59
C ALA A 205 -9.62 -19.80 41.20
N TYR A 206 -8.75 -20.47 41.97
CA TYR A 206 -7.34 -20.59 41.65
C TYR A 206 -7.10 -21.32 40.32
N GLN A 207 -7.75 -22.46 40.10
CA GLN A 207 -7.63 -23.22 38.87
C GLN A 207 -8.11 -22.45 37.65
N ARG A 208 -9.21 -21.70 37.77
CA ARG A 208 -9.67 -20.81 36.69
C ARG A 208 -8.65 -19.69 36.39
N ALA A 209 -8.10 -19.05 37.40
CA ALA A 209 -7.07 -18.01 37.23
C ALA A 209 -5.78 -18.60 36.58
N TYR A 210 -5.42 -19.83 36.93
CA TYR A 210 -4.28 -20.53 36.30
C TYR A 210 -4.53 -20.87 34.83
N GLN A 211 -5.73 -21.33 34.49
CA GLN A 211 -6.13 -21.59 33.09
C GLN A 211 -6.08 -20.29 32.25
N GLN A 212 -6.61 -19.17 32.81
CA GLN A 212 -6.56 -17.87 32.12
C GLN A 212 -5.12 -17.37 31.91
N TYR A 213 -4.24 -17.60 32.89
CA TYR A 213 -2.83 -17.27 32.76
C TYR A 213 -2.15 -18.07 31.65
N LEU A 214 -2.35 -19.40 31.63
CA LEU A 214 -1.78 -20.26 30.59
C LEU A 214 -2.27 -19.89 29.19
N GLN A 215 -3.57 -19.54 29.05
CA GLN A 215 -4.10 -19.07 27.78
C GLN A 215 -3.46 -17.75 27.34
N ALA A 216 -3.32 -16.78 28.23
CA ALA A 216 -2.68 -15.49 27.92
C ALA A 216 -1.19 -15.66 27.58
N GLU A 217 -0.48 -16.59 28.23
CA GLU A 217 0.91 -16.93 27.94
C GLU A 217 1.04 -17.53 26.52
N GLN A 218 0.15 -18.48 26.19
CA GLN A 218 0.11 -19.09 24.85
C GLN A 218 -0.21 -18.05 23.75
N ASP A 219 -1.21 -17.20 23.98
CA ASP A 219 -1.60 -16.15 23.00
C ASP A 219 -0.44 -15.19 22.73
N LEU A 220 0.29 -14.80 23.79
CA LEU A 220 1.47 -13.95 23.65
C LEU A 220 2.60 -14.64 22.87
N ASP A 221 2.87 -15.90 23.16
CA ASP A 221 3.95 -16.66 22.51
C ASP A 221 3.65 -16.86 21.02
N LEU A 222 2.40 -17.14 20.64
CA LEU A 222 1.98 -17.26 19.25
C LEU A 222 2.17 -15.93 18.49
N LEU A 223 1.78 -14.80 19.07
CA LEU A 223 1.99 -13.49 18.46
C LEU A 223 3.48 -13.13 18.33
N LYS A 224 4.29 -13.45 19.33
CA LYS A 224 5.75 -13.28 19.27
C LYS A 224 6.36 -14.11 18.16
N GLN A 225 5.92 -15.36 17.99
CA GLN A 225 6.39 -16.24 16.92
C GLN A 225 6.00 -15.70 15.54
N GLU A 226 4.77 -15.23 15.36
CA GLU A 226 4.30 -14.65 14.10
C GLU A 226 5.11 -13.40 13.72
N LEU A 227 5.29 -12.46 14.66
CA LEU A 227 6.07 -11.24 14.43
C LEU A 227 7.57 -11.51 14.25
N SER A 228 8.11 -12.53 14.93
CA SER A 228 9.48 -13.01 14.76
C SER A 228 9.79 -13.35 13.30
N ILE A 229 8.89 -14.08 12.64
CA ILE A 229 9.02 -14.46 11.24
C ILE A 229 8.84 -13.21 10.34
N THR A 230 7.88 -12.35 10.66
CA THR A 230 7.57 -11.15 9.85
C THR A 230 8.73 -10.14 9.85
N LEU A 231 9.43 -9.99 10.98
CA LEU A 231 10.49 -8.99 11.17
C LEU A 231 11.91 -9.57 11.09
N ASP A 232 12.02 -10.87 10.84
CA ASP A 232 13.31 -11.61 10.90
C ASP A 232 14.09 -11.32 12.19
N MET A 233 13.43 -11.58 13.34
CA MET A 233 13.98 -11.36 14.68
C MET A 233 13.69 -12.56 15.60
N PRO A 234 14.53 -12.82 16.62
CA PRO A 234 14.23 -13.86 17.60
C PRO A 234 12.94 -13.57 18.40
N ALA A 235 12.04 -14.54 18.53
CA ALA A 235 10.77 -14.36 19.26
C ALA A 235 10.94 -13.88 20.71
N LYS A 236 12.06 -14.26 21.38
CA LYS A 236 12.38 -13.82 22.75
C LYS A 236 12.63 -12.30 22.86
N SER A 237 13.06 -11.65 21.78
CA SER A 237 13.29 -10.20 21.74
C SER A 237 12.05 -9.40 21.36
N MET A 238 10.92 -10.08 21.01
CA MET A 238 9.68 -9.41 20.64
C MET A 238 8.98 -8.84 21.88
N ALA A 239 8.96 -7.52 21.98
CA ALA A 239 8.17 -6.76 22.93
C ALA A 239 7.71 -5.46 22.29
N SER A 240 6.51 -4.99 22.64
CA SER A 240 5.94 -3.72 22.20
C SER A 240 5.99 -2.70 23.33
N ASP A 241 6.42 -1.48 23.00
CA ASP A 241 6.35 -0.31 23.88
C ASP A 241 5.17 0.62 23.53
N TYR A 242 4.22 0.10 22.76
CA TYR A 242 3.07 0.87 22.32
C TYR A 242 2.10 1.12 23.48
N ASP A 243 1.87 2.39 23.81
CA ASP A 243 0.88 2.78 24.83
C ASP A 243 -0.55 2.72 24.26
N LEU A 244 -1.31 1.69 24.64
CA LEU A 244 -2.70 1.51 24.23
C LEU A 244 -3.65 2.60 24.77
N TYR A 245 -3.27 3.35 25.79
CA TYR A 245 -4.13 4.32 26.48
C TYR A 245 -3.89 5.76 26.05
N GLN A 246 -2.91 6.02 25.20
CA GLN A 246 -2.65 7.35 24.66
C GLN A 246 -3.83 7.83 23.81
N LEU A 247 -4.34 9.03 24.13
CA LEU A 247 -5.44 9.63 23.37
C LEU A 247 -4.91 10.37 22.15
N TYR A 248 -5.58 10.19 21.03
CA TYR A 248 -5.32 10.88 19.78
C TYR A 248 -6.27 12.05 19.57
N TYR A 249 -5.76 13.16 19.07
CA TYR A 249 -6.53 14.35 18.70
C TYR A 249 -6.33 14.64 17.21
N SER A 250 -7.43 14.72 16.46
CA SER A 250 -7.38 15.06 15.03
C SER A 250 -7.07 16.54 14.84
N ASN A 251 -6.22 16.86 13.85
CA ASN A 251 -5.86 18.23 13.48
C ASN A 251 -6.58 18.67 12.20
N VAL A 252 -7.58 17.93 11.71
CA VAL A 252 -8.24 18.19 10.43
C VAL A 252 -9.54 18.95 10.66
N ASP A 253 -9.54 20.25 10.33
CA ASP A 253 -10.73 21.13 10.50
C ASP A 253 -11.78 20.91 9.40
N ASP A 254 -11.36 20.71 8.14
CA ASP A 254 -12.24 20.51 6.97
C ASP A 254 -11.89 19.20 6.29
N LEU A 255 -12.55 18.14 6.71
CA LEU A 255 -12.29 16.77 6.25
C LEU A 255 -12.47 16.61 4.72
N PRO A 256 -13.58 17.07 4.08
CA PRO A 256 -13.74 16.95 2.63
C PRO A 256 -12.65 17.66 1.82
N LYS A 257 -12.23 18.84 2.28
CA LYS A 257 -11.18 19.63 1.61
C LYS A 257 -9.81 18.95 1.77
N HIS A 258 -9.51 18.43 2.96
CA HIS A 258 -8.30 17.66 3.22
C HIS A 258 -8.22 16.43 2.32
N LEU A 259 -9.26 15.60 2.30
CA LEU A 259 -9.33 14.38 1.50
C LEU A 259 -9.15 14.67 0.01
N LYS A 260 -9.86 15.68 -0.52
CA LYS A 260 -9.77 16.09 -1.93
C LYS A 260 -8.35 16.48 -2.35
N LYS A 261 -7.56 17.06 -1.44
CA LYS A 261 -6.22 17.59 -1.73
C LYS A 261 -5.11 16.56 -1.50
N HIS A 262 -5.24 15.76 -0.43
CA HIS A 262 -4.11 14.99 0.10
C HIS A 262 -4.20 13.49 -0.13
N THR A 263 -5.42 12.92 -0.28
CA THR A 263 -5.52 11.45 -0.41
C THR A 263 -4.98 10.92 -1.73
N THR A 264 -4.27 9.83 -1.62
CA THR A 264 -3.66 9.10 -2.75
C THR A 264 -4.71 8.65 -3.77
N GLU A 265 -5.91 8.27 -3.31
CA GLU A 265 -7.04 7.91 -4.17
C GLU A 265 -7.53 9.08 -5.03
N MET A 266 -7.64 10.28 -4.45
CA MET A 266 -8.06 11.48 -5.20
C MET A 266 -6.97 11.95 -6.17
N GLN A 267 -5.69 11.79 -5.82
CA GLN A 267 -4.58 12.06 -6.73
C GLN A 267 -4.60 11.08 -7.91
N THR A 268 -4.82 9.79 -7.65
CA THR A 268 -4.99 8.76 -8.69
C THR A 268 -6.15 9.11 -9.63
N ALA A 269 -7.32 9.45 -9.09
CA ALA A 269 -8.49 9.83 -9.90
C ALA A 269 -8.22 11.07 -10.79
N LYS A 270 -7.43 12.05 -10.32
CA LYS A 270 -6.99 13.19 -11.14
C LYS A 270 -6.07 12.78 -12.28
N LEU A 271 -5.13 11.88 -12.03
CA LEU A 271 -4.24 11.36 -13.06
C LEU A 271 -4.99 10.50 -14.09
N GLU A 272 -5.98 9.71 -13.68
CA GLU A 272 -6.86 8.97 -14.59
C GLU A 272 -7.66 9.92 -15.50
N GLN A 273 -8.14 11.04 -14.97
CA GLN A 273 -8.74 12.09 -15.82
C GLN A 273 -7.71 12.71 -16.77
N ALA A 274 -6.45 12.91 -16.35
CA ALA A 274 -5.39 13.43 -17.21
C ALA A 274 -5.07 12.46 -18.38
N VAL A 275 -5.12 11.14 -18.14
CA VAL A 275 -5.01 10.11 -19.20
C VAL A 275 -6.11 10.33 -20.25
N LEU A 276 -7.36 10.48 -19.82
CA LEU A 276 -8.50 10.69 -20.73
C LEU A 276 -8.43 12.03 -21.44
N ILE A 277 -7.96 13.09 -20.80
CA ILE A 277 -7.74 14.40 -21.45
C ILE A 277 -6.66 14.28 -22.53
N ARG A 278 -5.57 13.56 -22.25
CA ARG A 278 -4.51 13.32 -23.24
C ARG A 278 -5.02 12.50 -24.44
N GLN A 279 -5.81 11.46 -24.18
CA GLN A 279 -6.47 10.66 -25.22
C GLN A 279 -7.45 11.51 -26.03
N LEU A 280 -8.26 12.34 -25.38
CA LEU A 280 -9.22 13.24 -26.02
C LEU A 280 -8.54 14.21 -27.01
N ASN A 281 -7.36 14.74 -26.64
CA ASN A 281 -6.59 15.61 -27.52
C ASN A 281 -6.12 14.87 -28.79
N SER A 282 -5.70 13.62 -28.66
CA SER A 282 -5.33 12.77 -29.79
C SER A 282 -6.55 12.42 -30.66
N ASP A 283 -7.69 12.03 -30.04
CA ASP A 283 -8.91 11.70 -30.76
C ASP A 283 -9.46 12.91 -31.51
N LYS A 284 -9.38 14.11 -30.92
CA LYS A 284 -9.73 15.37 -31.59
C LYS A 284 -8.81 15.64 -32.77
N ASN A 285 -7.50 15.41 -32.64
CA ASN A 285 -6.55 15.54 -33.74
C ASN A 285 -6.87 14.53 -34.86
N ASN A 286 -7.26 13.30 -34.52
CA ASN A 286 -7.60 12.24 -35.47
C ASN A 286 -8.86 12.55 -36.29
N THR A 287 -9.71 13.52 -35.89
CA THR A 287 -10.84 13.98 -36.73
C THR A 287 -10.44 14.95 -37.82
N GLN A 288 -9.20 15.45 -37.78
CA GLN A 288 -8.71 16.40 -38.76
C GLN A 288 -8.36 15.75 -40.10
N LEU A 289 -8.25 16.58 -41.11
CA LEU A 289 -7.75 16.23 -42.42
C LEU A 289 -6.26 15.83 -42.35
N GLN A 290 -5.89 14.77 -43.02
CA GLN A 290 -4.47 14.41 -43.21
C GLN A 290 -3.89 15.28 -44.35
N LEU A 291 -2.91 16.11 -44.02
CA LEU A 291 -2.14 16.91 -44.97
C LEU A 291 -0.67 16.74 -44.65
N ASP A 292 0.08 16.18 -45.59
CA ASP A 292 1.48 15.88 -45.42
C ASP A 292 2.31 16.61 -46.46
N LEU A 293 3.39 17.27 -46.03
CA LEU A 293 4.48 17.72 -46.87
C LEU A 293 5.46 16.55 -47.04
N LYS A 294 5.77 16.22 -48.29
CA LYS A 294 6.71 15.18 -48.64
C LYS A 294 7.87 15.78 -49.38
N LEU A 295 9.07 15.54 -48.88
CA LEU A 295 10.31 15.93 -49.51
C LEU A 295 11.14 14.67 -49.76
N GLY A 296 11.73 14.56 -50.94
CA GLY A 296 12.63 13.48 -51.28
C GLY A 296 13.84 14.01 -52.09
N ALA A 297 14.97 13.42 -51.80
CA ALA A 297 16.20 13.69 -52.55
C ALA A 297 17.00 12.40 -52.68
N GLY A 298 17.69 12.18 -53.77
CA GLY A 298 18.46 10.96 -53.95
C GLY A 298 19.19 10.95 -55.30
N TYR A 299 19.70 9.77 -55.59
CA TYR A 299 20.42 9.43 -56.83
C TYR A 299 19.89 8.10 -57.36
N ASP A 300 19.62 8.08 -58.65
CA ASP A 300 19.43 6.88 -59.47
C ASP A 300 20.43 7.01 -60.63
N THR A 301 20.11 6.94 -61.83
CA THR A 301 21.03 7.28 -62.95
C THR A 301 21.48 8.73 -62.91
N ASP A 302 20.63 9.61 -62.37
CA ASP A 302 20.86 11.06 -62.17
C ASP A 302 20.39 11.54 -60.79
N ASP A 303 20.68 12.77 -60.39
CA ASP A 303 20.16 13.38 -59.18
C ASP A 303 18.67 13.59 -59.26
N ILE A 304 17.96 13.08 -58.28
CA ILE A 304 16.49 13.18 -58.14
C ILE A 304 16.12 14.00 -56.94
N TRP A 305 15.14 14.86 -57.10
CA TRP A 305 14.46 15.49 -55.95
C TRP A 305 12.94 15.55 -56.23
N ASN A 306 12.17 15.50 -55.16
CA ASN A 306 10.73 15.69 -55.25
C ASN A 306 10.21 16.51 -54.06
N VAL A 307 9.17 17.28 -54.34
CA VAL A 307 8.40 18.01 -53.33
C VAL A 307 6.90 17.75 -53.62
N GLY A 308 6.17 17.30 -52.65
CA GLY A 308 4.77 16.96 -52.82
C GLY A 308 3.92 17.30 -51.61
N LEU A 309 2.63 17.50 -51.84
CA LEU A 309 1.61 17.60 -50.80
C LEU A 309 0.66 16.38 -50.94
N GLY A 310 0.52 15.63 -49.85
CA GLY A 310 -0.41 14.53 -49.76
C GLY A 310 -1.67 14.96 -48.99
N LEU A 311 -2.86 14.78 -49.54
CA LEU A 311 -4.14 15.10 -48.94
C LEU A 311 -4.97 13.82 -48.81
N SER A 312 -5.48 13.53 -47.63
CA SER A 312 -6.36 12.37 -47.38
C SER A 312 -7.40 12.70 -46.32
N TYR A 313 -8.65 12.38 -46.60
CA TYR A 313 -9.75 12.52 -45.65
C TYR A 313 -10.81 11.41 -45.87
N PRO A 314 -11.11 10.60 -44.84
CA PRO A 314 -12.13 9.57 -44.92
C PRO A 314 -13.53 10.24 -44.97
N LEU A 315 -14.30 9.95 -46.03
CA LEU A 315 -15.67 10.46 -46.15
C LEU A 315 -16.54 9.97 -44.99
N GLY A 316 -17.20 10.91 -44.27
CA GLY A 316 -17.97 10.63 -43.06
C GLY A 316 -17.15 10.61 -41.77
N ASN A 317 -15.92 10.11 -41.80
CA ASN A 317 -14.98 10.05 -40.66
C ASN A 317 -15.59 9.46 -39.36
N THR A 318 -16.50 8.48 -39.52
CA THR A 318 -17.32 7.91 -38.44
C THR A 318 -16.46 7.31 -37.32
N LYS A 319 -15.39 6.58 -37.67
CA LYS A 319 -14.52 5.95 -36.68
C LYS A 319 -13.87 6.97 -35.74
N ALA A 320 -13.32 8.07 -36.28
CA ALA A 320 -12.66 9.09 -35.47
C ALA A 320 -13.67 9.90 -34.64
N LYS A 321 -14.83 10.23 -35.22
CA LYS A 321 -15.90 10.92 -34.50
C LYS A 321 -16.44 10.08 -33.34
N SER A 322 -16.72 8.80 -33.56
CA SER A 322 -17.19 7.89 -32.49
C SER A 322 -16.13 7.68 -31.41
N ALA A 323 -14.84 7.62 -31.76
CA ALA A 323 -13.76 7.56 -30.78
C ALA A 323 -13.74 8.82 -29.92
N LEU A 324 -13.83 10.01 -30.54
CA LEU A 324 -13.88 11.29 -29.83
C LEU A 324 -15.06 11.36 -28.85
N GLU A 325 -16.29 11.05 -29.32
CA GLU A 325 -17.48 11.03 -28.48
C GLU A 325 -17.37 10.03 -27.33
N LYS A 326 -16.84 8.84 -27.60
CA LYS A 326 -16.60 7.83 -26.56
C LYS A 326 -15.68 8.36 -25.47
N THR A 327 -14.54 8.95 -25.83
CA THR A 327 -13.57 9.49 -24.87
C THR A 327 -14.14 10.67 -24.10
N GLN A 328 -15.02 11.50 -24.71
CA GLN A 328 -15.75 12.55 -24.02
C GLN A 328 -16.67 11.98 -22.93
N ILE A 329 -17.42 10.92 -23.24
CA ILE A 329 -18.31 10.24 -22.30
C ILE A 329 -17.49 9.60 -21.16
N GLU A 330 -16.36 8.96 -21.49
CA GLU A 330 -15.47 8.36 -20.50
C GLU A 330 -14.89 9.42 -19.54
N LEU A 331 -14.53 10.60 -20.06
CA LEU A 331 -14.07 11.72 -19.23
C LEU A 331 -15.18 12.24 -18.31
N MET A 332 -16.44 12.35 -18.79
CA MET A 332 -17.57 12.71 -17.95
C MET A 332 -17.77 11.67 -16.84
N LYS A 333 -17.78 10.37 -17.18
CA LYS A 333 -17.86 9.29 -16.18
C LYS A 333 -16.73 9.35 -15.16
N ALA A 334 -15.49 9.61 -15.58
CA ALA A 334 -14.35 9.73 -14.67
C ALA A 334 -14.49 10.91 -13.69
N LYS A 335 -15.12 12.02 -14.11
CA LYS A 335 -15.43 13.15 -13.22
C LYS A 335 -16.49 12.79 -12.18
N GLU A 336 -17.57 12.13 -12.60
CA GLU A 336 -18.63 11.65 -11.68
C GLU A 336 -18.08 10.59 -10.71
N ASN A 337 -17.27 9.64 -11.19
CA ASN A 337 -16.61 8.66 -10.34
C ASN A 337 -15.69 9.32 -9.28
N ALA A 338 -14.98 10.39 -9.64
CA ALA A 338 -14.16 11.13 -8.69
C ALA A 338 -15.00 11.86 -7.63
N ALA A 339 -16.17 12.39 -8.01
CA ALA A 339 -17.11 13.00 -7.06
C ALA A 339 -17.70 11.96 -6.10
N GLU A 340 -18.11 10.80 -6.63
CA GLU A 340 -18.60 9.67 -5.83
C GLU A 340 -17.50 9.13 -4.89
N LEU A 341 -16.25 9.01 -5.36
CA LEU A 341 -15.12 8.60 -4.56
C LEU A 341 -14.89 9.56 -3.39
N LEU A 342 -14.90 10.88 -3.63
CA LEU A 342 -14.75 11.87 -2.57
C LEU A 342 -15.87 11.73 -1.53
N LEU A 343 -17.12 11.48 -1.95
CA LEU A 343 -18.21 11.23 -1.03
C LEU A 343 -17.97 9.99 -0.18
N LYS A 344 -17.57 8.87 -0.79
CA LYS A 344 -17.26 7.62 -0.09
C LYS A 344 -16.13 7.80 0.92
N LEU A 345 -15.04 8.47 0.54
CA LEU A 345 -13.93 8.77 1.43
C LEU A 345 -14.36 9.66 2.60
N THR A 346 -15.17 10.69 2.33
CA THR A 346 -15.69 11.58 3.37
C THR A 346 -16.55 10.82 4.37
N VAL A 347 -17.48 9.98 3.89
CA VAL A 347 -18.33 9.15 4.76
C VAL A 347 -17.47 8.21 5.61
N LYS A 348 -16.51 7.49 4.98
CA LYS A 348 -15.61 6.56 5.69
C LYS A 348 -14.83 7.26 6.79
N ALA A 349 -14.17 8.37 6.47
CA ALA A 349 -13.35 9.11 7.43
C ALA A 349 -14.21 9.73 8.54
N SER A 350 -15.38 10.30 8.24
CA SER A 350 -16.30 10.86 9.25
C SER A 350 -16.85 9.78 10.20
N VAL A 351 -17.15 8.58 9.69
CA VAL A 351 -17.57 7.45 10.54
C VAL A 351 -16.44 7.00 11.46
N LEU A 352 -15.20 6.92 10.96
CA LEU A 352 -14.04 6.56 11.77
C LEU A 352 -13.73 7.62 12.83
N GLU A 353 -13.80 8.91 12.50
CA GLU A 353 -13.64 10.01 13.45
C GLU A 353 -14.63 9.91 14.61
N LYS A 354 -15.93 9.70 14.29
CA LYS A 354 -16.97 9.49 15.31
C LYS A 354 -16.74 8.24 16.14
N LYS A 355 -16.27 7.15 15.51
CA LYS A 355 -15.93 5.90 16.21
C LYS A 355 -14.78 6.12 17.20
N VAL A 356 -13.73 6.83 16.82
CA VAL A 356 -12.61 7.20 17.70
C VAL A 356 -13.11 8.03 18.88
N ALA A 357 -13.90 9.09 18.63
CA ALA A 357 -14.45 9.92 19.68
C ALA A 357 -15.36 9.14 20.65
N HIS A 358 -16.16 8.21 20.14
CA HIS A 358 -17.01 7.35 20.97
C HIS A 358 -16.18 6.38 21.83
N LEU A 359 -15.17 5.74 21.25
CA LEU A 359 -14.29 4.83 21.98
C LEU A 359 -13.47 5.55 23.05
N ALA A 360 -13.05 6.80 22.82
CA ALA A 360 -12.39 7.62 23.86
C ALA A 360 -13.30 7.84 25.08
N LYS A 361 -14.60 8.15 24.86
CA LYS A 361 -15.58 8.26 25.95
C LYS A 361 -15.79 6.91 26.66
N LEU A 362 -15.78 5.82 25.92
CA LEU A 362 -15.91 4.48 26.49
C LEU A 362 -14.71 4.13 27.39
N LEU A 363 -13.49 4.52 27.01
CA LEU A 363 -12.28 4.33 27.82
C LEU A 363 -12.41 5.07 29.17
N SER A 364 -12.84 6.32 29.18
CA SER A 364 -13.04 7.06 30.44
C SER A 364 -14.09 6.41 31.35
N SER A 365 -15.16 5.85 30.75
CA SER A 365 -16.17 5.10 31.50
C SER A 365 -15.62 3.81 32.12
N TYR A 366 -14.81 3.05 31.36
CA TYR A 366 -14.16 1.84 31.92
C TYR A 366 -13.17 2.18 33.03
N GLN A 367 -12.43 3.29 32.92
CA GLN A 367 -11.50 3.72 33.95
C GLN A 367 -12.22 4.03 35.26
N ALA A 368 -13.35 4.76 35.21
CA ALA A 368 -14.19 5.00 36.38
C ALA A 368 -14.74 3.70 36.95
N ARG A 369 -15.19 2.77 36.11
CA ARG A 369 -15.70 1.45 36.51
C ARG A 369 -14.65 0.59 37.20
N ILE A 370 -13.38 0.66 36.77
CA ILE A 370 -12.27 -0.04 37.45
C ILE A 370 -12.12 0.41 38.89
N GLU A 371 -12.18 1.70 39.16
CA GLU A 371 -12.04 2.23 40.52
C GLU A 371 -13.22 1.80 41.45
N ILE A 372 -14.45 1.77 40.91
CA ILE A 372 -15.61 1.25 41.61
C ILE A 372 -15.46 -0.26 41.91
N ALA A 373 -15.04 -1.04 40.90
CA ALA A 373 -14.85 -2.47 41.08
C ALA A 373 -13.76 -2.81 42.09
N LYS A 374 -12.63 -2.08 42.09
CA LYS A 374 -11.56 -2.22 43.09
C LYS A 374 -12.05 -1.91 44.49
N SER A 375 -12.76 -0.79 44.68
CA SER A 375 -13.30 -0.39 45.97
C SER A 375 -14.27 -1.43 46.51
N ARG A 376 -15.16 -1.97 45.64
CA ARG A 376 -16.06 -3.05 46.03
C ARG A 376 -15.31 -4.32 46.43
N ALA A 377 -14.29 -4.71 45.68
CA ALA A 377 -13.51 -5.90 46.02
C ALA A 377 -12.73 -5.77 47.32
N GLN A 378 -12.24 -4.58 47.64
CA GLN A 378 -11.61 -4.30 48.93
C GLN A 378 -12.61 -4.39 50.09
N GLU A 379 -13.81 -3.83 49.93
CA GLU A 379 -14.84 -3.85 50.97
C GLU A 379 -15.35 -5.30 51.19
N GLU A 380 -15.61 -6.10 50.14
CA GLU A 380 -16.02 -7.47 50.31
C GLU A 380 -14.91 -8.31 50.99
N LYS A 381 -13.64 -8.08 50.66
CA LYS A 381 -12.51 -8.72 51.34
C LYS A 381 -12.48 -8.35 52.84
N ARG A 382 -12.63 -7.04 53.18
CA ARG A 382 -12.70 -6.58 54.58
C ARG A 382 -13.86 -7.24 55.35
N ARG A 383 -15.06 -7.32 54.74
CA ARG A 383 -16.24 -7.98 55.36
C ARG A 383 -16.01 -9.48 55.59
N TYR A 384 -15.34 -10.15 54.66
CA TYR A 384 -14.97 -11.56 54.80
C TYR A 384 -13.93 -11.77 55.91
N GLU A 385 -12.96 -10.89 56.04
CA GLU A 385 -11.93 -10.95 57.09
C GLU A 385 -12.56 -10.78 58.50
N LEU A 386 -13.62 -10.00 58.58
CA LEU A 386 -14.41 -9.78 59.82
C LEU A 386 -15.46 -10.91 60.05
N GLY A 387 -15.57 -11.90 59.17
CA GLY A 387 -16.56 -12.99 59.27
C GLY A 387 -17.99 -12.60 58.86
N ASN A 388 -18.21 -11.41 58.31
CA ASN A 388 -19.51 -10.84 57.96
C ASN A 388 -19.97 -11.14 56.50
N SER A 389 -19.19 -11.85 55.71
CA SER A 389 -19.48 -12.13 54.31
C SER A 389 -18.87 -13.46 53.90
N PRO A 390 -19.57 -14.32 53.10
CA PRO A 390 -19.00 -15.54 52.58
C PRO A 390 -17.91 -15.28 51.53
N VAL A 391 -16.97 -16.24 51.39
CA VAL A 391 -15.83 -16.13 50.45
C VAL A 391 -16.28 -15.99 49.00
N SER A 392 -17.45 -16.50 48.62
CA SER A 392 -18.03 -16.39 47.27
C SER A 392 -18.20 -14.93 46.78
N PHE A 393 -18.53 -13.99 47.70
CA PHE A 393 -18.63 -12.58 47.34
C PHE A 393 -17.27 -11.95 47.07
N VAL A 394 -16.22 -12.35 47.82
CA VAL A 394 -14.83 -11.91 47.54
C VAL A 394 -14.40 -12.40 46.16
N ILE A 395 -14.60 -13.70 45.86
CA ILE A 395 -14.26 -14.29 44.54
C ILE A 395 -15.01 -13.57 43.44
N SER A 396 -16.32 -13.33 43.59
CA SER A 396 -17.14 -12.64 42.60
C SER A 396 -16.64 -11.21 42.34
N ALA A 397 -16.34 -10.45 43.43
CA ALA A 397 -15.84 -9.10 43.31
C ALA A 397 -14.46 -9.02 42.65
N GLN A 398 -13.55 -9.94 42.98
CA GLN A 398 -12.22 -10.03 42.34
C GLN A 398 -12.32 -10.40 40.84
N ASN A 399 -13.19 -11.34 40.49
CA ASN A 399 -13.46 -11.70 39.10
C ASN A 399 -14.01 -10.49 38.31
N ASN A 400 -14.91 -9.70 38.92
CA ASN A 400 -15.43 -8.46 38.30
C ASN A 400 -14.31 -7.42 38.08
N VAL A 401 -13.36 -7.26 39.01
CA VAL A 401 -12.20 -6.39 38.79
C VAL A 401 -11.38 -6.84 37.58
N GLN A 402 -11.10 -8.14 37.48
CA GLN A 402 -10.35 -8.73 36.37
C GLN A 402 -11.10 -8.53 35.05
N GLU A 403 -12.38 -8.80 35.01
CA GLU A 403 -13.23 -8.60 33.82
C GLU A 403 -13.22 -7.16 33.33
N VAL A 404 -13.44 -6.20 34.25
CA VAL A 404 -13.48 -4.77 33.88
C VAL A 404 -12.12 -4.29 33.37
N ARG A 405 -11.01 -4.75 33.98
CA ARG A 405 -9.64 -4.43 33.49
C ARG A 405 -9.37 -5.04 32.13
N SER A 406 -9.76 -6.30 31.89
CA SER A 406 -9.59 -6.95 30.59
C SER A 406 -10.43 -6.23 29.53
N ASN A 407 -11.68 -5.87 29.82
CA ASN A 407 -12.55 -5.11 28.93
C ASN A 407 -12.00 -3.72 28.62
N TYR A 408 -11.37 -3.06 29.59
CA TYR A 408 -10.69 -1.79 29.40
C TYR A 408 -9.52 -1.92 28.43
N ALA A 409 -8.65 -2.93 28.60
CA ALA A 409 -7.53 -3.18 27.69
C ALA A 409 -8.01 -3.51 26.26
N GLN A 410 -9.07 -4.31 26.12
CA GLN A 410 -9.67 -4.60 24.81
C GLN A 410 -10.31 -3.36 24.17
N ALA A 411 -10.94 -2.49 24.97
CA ALA A 411 -11.48 -1.22 24.48
C ALA A 411 -10.36 -0.28 24.01
N ALA A 412 -9.23 -0.24 24.75
CA ALA A 412 -8.04 0.51 24.38
C ALA A 412 -7.42 0.01 23.06
N LEU A 413 -7.32 -1.31 22.89
CA LEU A 413 -6.91 -1.92 21.62
C LEU A 413 -7.82 -1.51 20.47
N LYS A 414 -9.14 -1.61 20.63
CA LYS A 414 -10.11 -1.20 19.61
C LYS A 414 -10.02 0.28 19.29
N TYR A 415 -9.77 1.11 20.31
CA TYR A 415 -9.55 2.55 20.14
C TYR A 415 -8.32 2.81 19.27
N GLN A 416 -7.16 2.24 19.62
CA GLN A 416 -5.92 2.45 18.85
C GLN A 416 -6.02 1.92 17.42
N LYS A 417 -6.63 0.74 17.20
CA LYS A 417 -6.90 0.24 15.85
C LYS A 417 -7.75 1.23 15.04
N SER A 418 -8.78 1.83 15.68
CA SER A 418 -9.63 2.82 14.99
C SER A 418 -8.92 4.14 14.74
N VAL A 419 -7.97 4.54 15.59
CA VAL A 419 -7.09 5.70 15.34
C VAL A 419 -6.22 5.45 14.11
N LEU A 420 -5.57 4.30 14.01
CA LEU A 420 -4.75 3.95 12.84
C LEU A 420 -5.58 3.85 11.56
N GLU A 421 -6.81 3.26 11.63
CA GLU A 421 -7.76 3.25 10.52
C GLU A 421 -8.14 4.67 10.06
N PHE A 422 -8.32 5.59 11.00
CA PHE A 422 -8.64 6.98 10.69
C PHE A 422 -7.44 7.69 10.07
N GLN A 423 -6.24 7.53 10.62
CA GLN A 423 -5.01 8.10 10.07
C GLN A 423 -4.75 7.62 8.63
N ALA A 424 -4.93 6.30 8.37
CA ALA A 424 -4.85 5.75 7.03
C ALA A 424 -5.94 6.33 6.11
N ALA A 425 -7.17 6.52 6.59
CA ALA A 425 -8.26 7.07 5.78
C ALA A 425 -8.05 8.55 5.38
N ILE A 426 -7.20 9.29 6.10
CA ILE A 426 -6.82 10.68 5.80
C ILE A 426 -5.40 10.83 5.23
N ASP A 427 -4.74 9.70 4.89
CA ASP A 427 -3.38 9.63 4.31
C ASP A 427 -2.31 10.27 5.23
N GLN A 428 -2.38 9.95 6.54
CA GLN A 428 -1.47 10.42 7.60
C GLN A 428 -0.82 9.28 8.40
N LEU A 429 -0.85 8.06 7.90
CA LEU A 429 -0.29 6.91 8.60
C LEU A 429 1.23 6.77 8.38
N LEU A 430 1.73 7.10 7.17
CA LEU A 430 3.13 7.00 6.74
C LEU A 430 3.70 8.35 6.33
#